data_dc38ae29ddb46568a49a5d0761cadcf0
#
_entry.id   dc38ae29ddb46568a49a5d0761cadcf0
#
_cell.length_a   1.000
_cell.length_b   1.000
_cell.length_c   1.000
_cell.angle_alpha   90.00
_cell.angle_beta   90.00
_cell.angle_gamma   90.00
#
_symmetry.space_group_name_H-M   'P 1'
#
loop_
_entity.id
_entity.type
_entity.pdbx_description
1 polymer ?
#
loop_
_entity_poly.entity_id
_entity_poly.type
_entity_poly.pdbx_seq_one_letter_code
_entity_poly.pdbx_strand_id
1 'polypeptide(L)'
;LGEIKNTMNGFYAMVKSLDHHLKFVFITGVSKFAKVSVFSGMNNLTDISMNRRFAALCGITQQELEHDFSEAIDGLVTLESTEEPINRLDILAKIKYWYNGYRFHHRAAGVYNPYSLLSLFAHQEFENYWYTTATPTFLLNLLQTKEYDLSKLSQFEIGESAFAASEPEDMGVLSLFVQTGYLTIKGYNDPLYVLDFPNYEVKRSFYDSVAARYGHLNAGLGQAIQ
;
A
#
# COMPACT_ATOMS: atom_id res chain seq x y z
N LEU A 1 -13.35 11.09 -20.50
CA LEU A 1 -12.28 10.07 -20.29
C LEU A 1 -11.46 9.83 -21.55
N GLY A 2 -12.09 9.63 -22.75
CA GLY A 2 -11.37 9.35 -24.00
C GLY A 2 -10.38 10.45 -24.42
N GLU A 3 -10.73 11.70 -24.23
CA GLU A 3 -9.89 12.84 -24.59
C GLU A 3 -8.63 12.95 -23.70
N ILE A 4 -8.78 12.74 -22.40
CA ILE A 4 -7.65 12.69 -21.46
C ILE A 4 -6.74 11.53 -21.81
N LYS A 5 -7.28 10.34 -22.09
CA LYS A 5 -6.52 9.16 -22.50
C LYS A 5 -5.70 9.44 -23.77
N ASN A 6 -6.28 10.08 -24.77
CA ASN A 6 -5.59 10.45 -26.00
C ASN A 6 -4.47 11.47 -25.77
N THR A 7 -4.70 12.45 -24.89
CA THR A 7 -3.67 13.43 -24.52
C THR A 7 -2.50 12.77 -23.80
N MET A 8 -2.78 11.87 -22.85
CA MET A 8 -1.73 11.11 -22.16
C MET A 8 -0.95 10.19 -23.10
N ASN A 9 -1.63 9.52 -24.03
CA ASN A 9 -0.97 8.71 -25.06
C ASN A 9 -0.02 9.55 -25.91
N GLY A 10 -0.44 10.75 -26.34
CA GLY A 10 0.41 11.67 -27.07
C GLY A 10 1.64 12.09 -26.28
N PHE A 11 1.46 12.40 -24.99
CA PHE A 11 2.57 12.75 -24.11
C PHE A 11 3.60 11.61 -23.97
N TYR A 12 3.15 10.38 -23.67
CA TYR A 12 4.05 9.24 -23.52
C TYR A 12 4.72 8.81 -24.83
N ALA A 13 4.02 8.94 -25.95
CA ALA A 13 4.63 8.71 -27.27
C ALA A 13 5.76 9.71 -27.54
N MET A 14 5.61 10.96 -27.11
CA MET A 14 6.64 11.98 -27.24
C MET A 14 7.85 11.67 -26.33
N VAL A 15 7.64 11.22 -25.08
CA VAL A 15 8.73 10.78 -24.20
C VAL A 15 9.55 9.68 -24.86
N LYS A 16 8.89 8.70 -25.51
CA LYS A 16 9.59 7.65 -26.26
C LYS A 16 10.38 8.18 -27.46
N SER A 17 9.82 9.12 -28.22
CA SER A 17 10.51 9.69 -29.39
C SER A 17 11.76 10.49 -29.03
N LEU A 18 11.80 10.98 -27.79
CA LEU A 18 12.93 11.74 -27.24
C LEU A 18 13.93 10.87 -26.45
N ASP A 19 13.82 9.54 -26.49
CA ASP A 19 14.62 8.59 -25.71
C ASP A 19 16.13 8.88 -25.80
N HIS A 20 16.62 9.24 -26.98
CA HIS A 20 18.02 9.59 -27.19
C HIS A 20 18.49 10.91 -26.53
N HIS A 21 17.56 11.74 -26.07
CA HIS A 21 17.84 12.95 -25.30
C HIS A 21 17.62 12.74 -23.80
N LEU A 22 16.96 11.65 -23.38
CA LEU A 22 16.62 11.39 -22.00
C LEU A 22 17.65 10.44 -21.36
N LYS A 23 18.26 10.87 -20.29
CA LYS A 23 19.23 10.06 -19.55
C LYS A 23 18.56 8.96 -18.70
N PHE A 24 17.35 9.23 -18.21
CA PHE A 24 16.59 8.33 -17.36
C PHE A 24 15.13 8.73 -17.35
N VAL A 25 14.23 7.73 -17.36
CA VAL A 25 12.79 7.92 -17.21
C VAL A 25 12.30 6.99 -16.13
N PHE A 26 11.64 7.53 -15.11
CA PHE A 26 10.99 6.78 -14.05
C PHE A 26 9.52 7.19 -13.97
N ILE A 27 8.63 6.20 -14.08
CA ILE A 27 7.18 6.41 -14.04
C ILE A 27 6.64 5.70 -12.83
N THR A 28 5.87 6.42 -12.01
CA THR A 28 5.17 5.88 -10.85
C THR A 28 3.73 6.36 -10.82
N GLY A 29 2.87 5.64 -10.09
CA GLY A 29 1.46 6.00 -9.94
C GLY A 29 0.78 5.09 -8.92
N VAL A 30 -0.44 5.45 -8.52
CA VAL A 30 -1.23 4.71 -7.51
C VAL A 30 -1.69 3.36 -8.04
N SER A 31 -2.05 3.27 -9.32
CA SER A 31 -2.51 2.04 -9.95
C SER A 31 -1.83 1.81 -11.29
N LYS A 32 -1.65 0.54 -11.65
CA LYS A 32 -1.15 0.13 -12.95
C LYS A 32 -2.30 0.12 -13.95
N PHE A 33 -2.45 1.19 -14.69
CA PHE A 33 -3.31 1.14 -15.88
C PHE A 33 -2.70 0.24 -16.95
N ALA A 34 -3.55 -0.46 -17.69
CA ALA A 34 -3.10 -1.38 -18.72
C ALA A 34 -2.11 -0.72 -19.68
N LYS A 35 -1.01 -1.41 -19.94
CA LYS A 35 -0.02 -1.04 -20.96
C LYS A 35 -0.67 -0.75 -22.31
N VAL A 36 -1.84 -1.32 -22.56
CA VAL A 36 -2.53 -1.28 -23.85
C VAL A 36 -3.14 0.09 -24.15
N SER A 37 -3.53 0.87 -23.15
CA SER A 37 -4.30 2.09 -23.44
C SER A 37 -3.52 3.40 -23.32
N VAL A 38 -2.70 3.55 -22.29
CA VAL A 38 -1.97 4.82 -22.04
C VAL A 38 -0.49 4.68 -22.37
N PHE A 39 0.09 3.49 -22.11
CA PHE A 39 1.51 3.22 -22.33
C PHE A 39 1.80 2.32 -23.55
N SER A 40 0.82 2.10 -24.41
CA SER A 40 0.99 1.24 -25.61
C SER A 40 2.13 1.70 -26.52
N GLY A 41 2.42 3.01 -26.53
CA GLY A 41 3.53 3.59 -27.24
C GLY A 41 4.91 3.39 -26.58
N MET A 42 4.97 2.96 -25.29
CA MET A 42 6.22 2.84 -24.52
C MET A 42 6.60 1.38 -24.27
N ASN A 43 7.13 0.72 -25.30
CA ASN A 43 7.60 -0.67 -25.18
C ASN A 43 9.03 -0.80 -24.60
N ASN A 44 9.69 0.31 -24.28
CA ASN A 44 11.00 0.37 -23.65
C ASN A 44 10.97 0.43 -22.11
N LEU A 45 9.79 0.38 -21.51
CA LEU A 45 9.65 0.35 -20.05
C LEU A 45 9.91 -1.04 -19.47
N THR A 46 10.69 -1.08 -18.39
CA THR A 46 10.83 -2.28 -17.54
C THR A 46 9.95 -2.12 -16.31
N ASP A 47 8.98 -3.02 -16.12
CA ASP A 47 8.16 -3.04 -14.91
C ASP A 47 8.98 -3.62 -13.75
N ILE A 48 9.22 -2.78 -12.74
CA ILE A 48 9.99 -3.12 -11.53
C ILE A 48 9.12 -3.32 -10.30
N SER A 49 7.80 -3.22 -10.41
CA SER A 49 6.88 -3.18 -9.26
C SER A 49 6.96 -4.41 -8.37
N MET A 50 7.20 -5.59 -8.96
CA MET A 50 7.36 -6.85 -8.22
C MET A 50 8.78 -7.42 -8.33
N ASN A 51 9.74 -6.61 -8.75
CA ASN A 51 11.12 -7.05 -8.87
C ASN A 51 11.81 -7.01 -7.49
N ARG A 52 12.37 -8.15 -7.06
CA ARG A 52 13.05 -8.30 -5.78
C ARG A 52 14.14 -7.25 -5.52
N ARG A 53 14.87 -6.85 -6.58
CA ARG A 53 15.97 -5.86 -6.45
C ARG A 53 15.49 -4.48 -6.07
N PHE A 54 14.23 -4.16 -6.37
CA PHE A 54 13.61 -2.85 -6.14
C PHE A 54 12.53 -2.88 -5.06
N ALA A 55 12.40 -4.00 -4.34
CA ALA A 55 11.31 -4.20 -3.38
C ALA A 55 11.32 -3.23 -2.18
N ALA A 56 12.43 -2.55 -1.92
CA ALA A 56 12.54 -1.53 -0.88
C ALA A 56 12.55 -0.08 -1.43
N LEU A 57 12.45 0.10 -2.75
CA LEU A 57 12.66 1.41 -3.40
C LEU A 57 11.71 2.51 -2.90
N CYS A 58 10.47 2.15 -2.60
CA CYS A 58 9.42 3.10 -2.21
C CYS A 58 9.06 3.04 -0.72
N GLY A 59 9.91 2.43 0.11
CA GLY A 59 9.67 2.30 1.55
C GLY A 59 10.93 2.50 2.36
N ILE A 60 10.78 2.62 3.68
CA ILE A 60 11.90 2.68 4.61
C ILE A 60 12.12 1.26 5.17
N THR A 61 13.35 0.76 5.12
CA THR A 61 13.73 -0.53 5.67
C THR A 61 13.91 -0.45 7.19
N GLN A 62 13.91 -1.60 7.87
CA GLN A 62 14.21 -1.65 9.30
C GLN A 62 15.60 -1.09 9.62
N GLN A 63 16.59 -1.37 8.77
CA GLN A 63 17.95 -0.87 8.96
C GLN A 63 18.03 0.65 8.82
N GLU A 64 17.39 1.23 7.81
CA GLU A 64 17.31 2.69 7.64
C GLU A 64 16.57 3.33 8.81
N LEU A 65 15.46 2.75 9.29
CA LEU A 65 14.75 3.24 10.48
C LEU A 65 15.67 3.31 11.69
N GLU A 66 16.40 2.25 12.00
CA GLU A 66 17.26 2.19 13.20
C GLU A 66 18.47 3.09 13.10
N HIS A 67 19.02 3.28 11.90
CA HIS A 67 20.20 4.07 11.64
C HIS A 67 19.88 5.56 11.48
N ASP A 68 18.98 5.88 10.54
CA ASP A 68 18.77 7.26 10.10
C ASP A 68 17.80 8.04 11.02
N PHE A 69 16.95 7.32 11.77
CA PHE A 69 15.96 7.91 12.68
C PHE A 69 16.24 7.62 14.16
N SER A 70 17.50 7.31 14.51
CA SER A 70 17.87 6.92 15.87
C SER A 70 17.46 7.96 16.91
N GLU A 71 17.73 9.25 16.66
CA GLU A 71 17.39 10.34 17.57
C GLU A 71 15.87 10.50 17.76
N ALA A 72 15.09 10.35 16.68
CA ALA A 72 13.65 10.43 16.74
C ALA A 72 13.04 9.27 17.54
N ILE A 73 13.62 8.06 17.42
CA ILE A 73 13.23 6.90 18.23
C ILE A 73 13.51 7.15 19.70
N ASP A 74 14.70 7.69 20.05
CA ASP A 74 15.08 7.99 21.44
C ASP A 74 14.17 9.09 22.04
N GLY A 75 13.72 10.04 21.20
CA GLY A 75 12.70 11.03 21.57
C GLY A 75 11.36 10.37 21.96
N LEU A 76 10.91 9.41 21.16
CA LEU A 76 9.67 8.65 21.46
C LEU A 76 9.82 7.80 22.74
N VAL A 77 10.98 7.17 22.96
CA VAL A 77 11.26 6.43 24.21
C VAL A 77 11.13 7.35 25.41
N THR A 78 11.70 8.54 25.33
CA THR A 78 11.66 9.52 26.42
C THR A 78 10.21 9.98 26.71
N LEU A 79 9.43 10.25 25.66
CA LEU A 79 8.05 10.70 25.77
C LEU A 79 7.14 9.62 26.38
N GLU A 80 7.19 8.42 25.82
CA GLU A 80 6.32 7.29 26.25
C GLU A 80 6.70 6.76 27.64
N SER A 81 7.94 6.96 28.07
CA SER A 81 8.42 6.55 29.42
C SER A 81 7.89 7.45 30.55
N THR A 82 7.11 8.50 30.25
CA THR A 82 6.52 9.37 31.28
C THR A 82 5.41 8.70 32.07
N GLU A 83 4.72 7.73 31.48
CA GLU A 83 3.62 7.00 32.15
C GLU A 83 4.08 5.65 32.70
N GLU A 84 4.80 4.85 31.89
CA GLU A 84 5.38 3.57 32.28
C GLU A 84 6.79 3.42 31.67
N PRO A 85 7.75 2.75 32.37
CA PRO A 85 9.08 2.51 31.82
C PRO A 85 9.00 1.71 30.53
N ILE A 86 9.34 2.31 29.42
CA ILE A 86 9.38 1.67 28.09
C ILE A 86 10.83 1.71 27.57
N ASN A 87 11.27 0.64 26.94
CA ASN A 87 12.61 0.59 26.36
C ASN A 87 12.56 0.77 24.84
N ARG A 88 13.73 1.00 24.23
CA ARG A 88 13.87 1.21 22.80
C ARG A 88 13.33 0.05 21.95
N LEU A 89 13.49 -1.21 22.42
CA LEU A 89 12.99 -2.37 21.67
C LEU A 89 11.46 -2.41 21.65
N ASP A 90 10.82 -2.01 22.73
CA ASP A 90 9.35 -1.92 22.79
C ASP A 90 8.83 -0.85 21.84
N ILE A 91 9.49 0.32 21.78
CA ILE A 91 9.14 1.37 20.82
C ILE A 91 9.36 0.89 19.37
N LEU A 92 10.48 0.23 19.06
CA LEU A 92 10.70 -0.34 17.74
C LEU A 92 9.64 -1.40 17.38
N ALA A 93 9.23 -2.24 18.33
CA ALA A 93 8.18 -3.21 18.13
C ALA A 93 6.83 -2.52 17.88
N LYS A 94 6.50 -1.45 18.62
CA LYS A 94 5.29 -0.64 18.44
C LYS A 94 5.27 0.04 17.07
N ILE A 95 6.38 0.68 16.67
CA ILE A 95 6.52 1.30 15.33
C ILE A 95 6.33 0.24 14.23
N LYS A 96 6.95 -0.94 14.40
CA LYS A 96 6.84 -2.04 13.45
C LYS A 96 5.41 -2.56 13.32
N TYR A 97 4.72 -2.74 14.43
CA TYR A 97 3.32 -3.18 14.46
C TYR A 97 2.40 -2.19 13.74
N TRP A 98 2.60 -0.90 13.98
CA TRP A 98 1.75 0.14 13.40
C TRP A 98 2.00 0.38 11.92
N TYR A 99 3.27 0.46 11.46
CA TYR A 99 3.60 1.07 10.16
C TYR A 99 4.42 0.20 9.22
N ASN A 100 4.98 -0.94 9.68
CA ASN A 100 5.74 -1.86 8.82
C ASN A 100 4.82 -2.87 8.14
N GLY A 101 5.29 -3.46 7.06
CA GLY A 101 4.70 -4.68 6.52
C GLY A 101 4.33 -4.62 5.06
N TYR A 102 4.51 -3.48 4.39
CA TYR A 102 4.40 -3.43 2.93
C TYR A 102 5.48 -4.30 2.29
N ARG A 103 5.07 -5.22 1.44
CA ARG A 103 5.97 -6.16 0.77
C ARG A 103 5.63 -6.25 -0.71
N PHE A 104 6.59 -5.90 -1.56
CA PHE A 104 6.45 -5.85 -3.02
C PHE A 104 6.99 -7.10 -3.72
N HIS A 105 7.60 -8.03 -2.98
CA HIS A 105 8.02 -9.34 -3.48
C HIS A 105 8.00 -10.36 -2.34
N HIS A 106 7.55 -11.59 -2.60
CA HIS A 106 7.38 -12.62 -1.56
C HIS A 106 8.67 -13.00 -0.80
N ARG A 107 9.85 -12.81 -1.43
CA ARG A 107 11.17 -13.06 -0.82
C ARG A 107 11.83 -11.79 -0.28
N ALA A 108 11.15 -10.65 -0.29
CA ALA A 108 11.69 -9.42 0.28
C ALA A 108 11.21 -9.22 1.71
N ALA A 109 11.94 -8.44 2.48
CA ALA A 109 11.48 -7.96 3.78
C ALA A 109 10.34 -6.94 3.59
N GLY A 110 9.52 -6.77 4.63
CA GLY A 110 8.54 -5.69 4.68
C GLY A 110 9.24 -4.35 4.91
N VAL A 111 8.65 -3.30 4.35
CA VAL A 111 9.10 -1.92 4.52
C VAL A 111 8.02 -1.08 5.19
N TYR A 112 8.45 0.02 5.81
CA TYR A 112 7.58 1.04 6.39
C TYR A 112 7.02 1.95 5.32
N ASN A 113 5.77 2.41 5.51
CA ASN A 113 5.24 3.53 4.74
C ASN A 113 5.99 4.82 5.16
N PRO A 114 6.69 5.50 4.23
CA PRO A 114 7.45 6.70 4.57
C PRO A 114 6.58 7.82 5.14
N TYR A 115 5.39 8.03 4.57
CA TYR A 115 4.48 9.09 5.03
C TYR A 115 4.04 8.88 6.48
N SER A 116 3.54 7.68 6.81
CA SER A 116 3.09 7.36 8.16
C SER A 116 4.23 7.41 9.17
N LEU A 117 5.41 6.89 8.80
CA LEU A 117 6.57 6.90 9.68
C LEU A 117 7.10 8.32 9.95
N LEU A 118 7.20 9.16 8.92
CA LEU A 118 7.62 10.56 9.08
C LEU A 118 6.60 11.37 9.86
N SER A 119 5.29 11.10 9.67
CA SER A 119 4.23 11.73 10.45
C SER A 119 4.30 11.34 11.92
N LEU A 120 4.57 10.07 12.25
CA LEU A 120 4.82 9.63 13.62
C LEU A 120 5.93 10.47 14.28
N PHE A 121 7.06 10.63 13.61
CA PHE A 121 8.19 11.38 14.16
C PHE A 121 7.90 12.88 14.27
N ALA A 122 7.12 13.44 13.34
CA ALA A 122 6.75 14.84 13.37
C ALA A 122 5.74 15.17 14.48
N HIS A 123 4.77 14.30 14.73
CA HIS A 123 3.70 14.49 15.72
C HIS A 123 3.99 13.82 17.05
N GLN A 124 4.89 12.84 17.09
CA GLN A 124 5.24 12.03 18.26
C GLN A 124 4.05 11.26 18.86
N GLU A 125 3.06 10.93 18.05
CA GLU A 125 1.85 10.20 18.44
C GLU A 125 1.61 9.01 17.50
N PHE A 126 1.14 7.87 18.04
CA PHE A 126 0.80 6.70 17.24
C PHE A 126 -0.63 6.81 16.75
N GLU A 127 -0.78 7.34 15.54
CA GLU A 127 -2.06 7.59 14.90
C GLU A 127 -2.17 7.01 13.51
N ASN A 128 -3.35 7.15 12.94
CA ASN A 128 -3.69 6.68 11.61
C ASN A 128 -3.46 7.76 10.57
N TYR A 129 -2.22 7.93 10.14
CA TYR A 129 -1.82 8.95 9.17
C TYR A 129 -2.17 8.58 7.73
N TRP A 130 -2.09 7.28 7.40
CA TRP A 130 -2.35 6.80 6.04
C TRP A 130 -3.79 7.10 5.58
N TYR A 131 -4.75 7.02 6.49
CA TYR A 131 -6.17 7.23 6.20
C TYR A 131 -6.49 8.67 5.76
N THR A 132 -5.77 9.66 6.23
CA THR A 132 -5.99 11.07 5.86
C THR A 132 -5.72 11.33 4.39
N THR A 133 -4.94 10.47 3.73
CA THR A 133 -4.55 10.60 2.31
C THR A 133 -5.30 9.65 1.38
N ALA A 134 -5.93 8.61 1.89
CA ALA A 134 -6.54 7.54 1.12
C ALA A 134 -8.00 7.29 1.55
N THR A 135 -8.94 8.11 1.06
CA THR A 135 -10.36 7.89 1.34
C THR A 135 -10.86 6.64 0.59
N PRO A 136 -11.27 5.58 1.29
CA PRO A 136 -11.64 4.30 0.68
C PRO A 136 -13.04 4.31 0.01
N THR A 137 -13.65 5.50 -0.17
CA THR A 137 -15.04 5.62 -0.65
C THR A 137 -15.29 4.84 -1.94
N PHE A 138 -14.36 4.91 -2.89
CA PHE A 138 -14.46 4.16 -4.13
C PHE A 138 -14.38 2.64 -3.91
N LEU A 139 -13.43 2.20 -3.07
CA LEU A 139 -13.27 0.78 -2.72
C LEU A 139 -14.48 0.23 -1.96
N LEU A 140 -15.00 1.01 -1.00
CA LEU A 140 -16.20 0.64 -0.26
C LEU A 140 -17.43 0.56 -1.16
N ASN A 141 -17.56 1.47 -2.12
CA ASN A 141 -18.62 1.40 -3.15
C ASN A 141 -18.47 0.14 -3.99
N LEU A 142 -17.25 -0.22 -4.39
CA LEU A 142 -16.98 -1.40 -5.20
C LEU A 142 -17.30 -2.70 -4.43
N LEU A 143 -16.93 -2.78 -3.14
CA LEU A 143 -17.28 -3.90 -2.27
C LEU A 143 -18.79 -4.07 -2.15
N GLN A 144 -19.53 -2.96 -1.97
CA GLN A 144 -20.97 -2.95 -1.88
C GLN A 144 -21.62 -3.40 -3.18
N THR A 145 -21.19 -2.85 -4.32
CA THR A 145 -21.76 -3.15 -5.64
C THR A 145 -21.53 -4.61 -6.04
N LYS A 146 -20.41 -5.20 -5.63
CA LYS A 146 -20.06 -6.60 -5.93
C LYS A 146 -20.49 -7.57 -4.82
N GLU A 147 -21.25 -7.13 -3.81
CA GLU A 147 -21.71 -7.95 -2.67
C GLU A 147 -20.58 -8.80 -2.04
N TYR A 148 -19.41 -8.18 -1.90
CA TYR A 148 -18.23 -8.89 -1.44
C TYR A 148 -18.36 -9.28 0.03
N ASP A 149 -18.07 -10.54 0.36
CA ASP A 149 -18.12 -11.03 1.73
C ASP A 149 -16.96 -10.46 2.55
N LEU A 150 -17.26 -9.45 3.37
CA LEU A 150 -16.29 -8.74 4.20
C LEU A 150 -15.63 -9.63 5.28
N SER A 151 -16.25 -10.76 5.64
CA SER A 151 -15.66 -11.71 6.59
C SER A 151 -14.43 -12.43 6.03
N LYS A 152 -14.26 -12.40 4.70
CA LYS A 152 -13.15 -13.00 3.99
C LYS A 152 -12.01 -12.03 3.66
N LEU A 153 -11.98 -10.84 4.28
CA LEU A 153 -10.96 -9.80 4.02
C LEU A 153 -9.59 -10.06 4.68
N SER A 154 -9.28 -11.29 5.03
CA SER A 154 -7.97 -11.72 5.51
C SER A 154 -7.51 -12.99 4.81
N GLN A 155 -6.21 -13.07 4.50
CA GLN A 155 -5.56 -14.26 3.91
C GLN A 155 -6.11 -14.70 2.54
N PHE A 156 -6.19 -13.75 1.60
CA PHE A 156 -6.57 -14.08 0.23
C PHE A 156 -5.45 -14.78 -0.52
N GLU A 157 -5.79 -15.79 -1.27
CA GLU A 157 -4.90 -16.40 -2.24
C GLU A 157 -5.25 -15.92 -3.65
N ILE A 158 -4.28 -15.35 -4.35
CA ILE A 158 -4.43 -14.85 -5.72
C ILE A 158 -3.28 -15.29 -6.61
N GLY A 159 -3.58 -15.51 -7.89
CA GLY A 159 -2.56 -15.77 -8.89
C GLY A 159 -1.77 -14.52 -9.30
N GLU A 160 -0.63 -14.72 -9.96
CA GLU A 160 0.25 -13.65 -10.44
C GLU A 160 -0.47 -12.66 -11.37
N SER A 161 -1.45 -13.12 -12.15
CA SER A 161 -2.25 -12.28 -13.04
C SER A 161 -2.97 -11.13 -12.34
N ALA A 162 -3.28 -11.27 -11.04
CA ALA A 162 -3.92 -10.22 -10.26
C ALA A 162 -3.03 -8.98 -10.02
N PHE A 163 -1.70 -9.12 -10.20
CA PHE A 163 -0.77 -7.99 -10.13
C PHE A 163 -0.50 -7.36 -11.50
N ALA A 164 -1.01 -7.96 -12.56
CA ALA A 164 -0.87 -7.43 -13.91
C ALA A 164 -1.66 -6.13 -14.07
N ALA A 165 -1.20 -5.29 -14.99
CA ALA A 165 -1.94 -4.11 -15.39
C ALA A 165 -3.26 -4.52 -16.08
N SER A 166 -4.38 -3.92 -15.69
CA SER A 166 -5.71 -4.15 -16.26
C SER A 166 -6.39 -2.83 -16.57
N GLU A 167 -7.37 -2.84 -17.46
CA GLU A 167 -8.26 -1.69 -17.59
C GLU A 167 -9.06 -1.55 -16.28
N PRO A 168 -9.37 -0.31 -15.84
CA PRO A 168 -10.05 -0.09 -14.56
C PRO A 168 -11.37 -0.85 -14.41
N GLU A 169 -12.09 -1.05 -15.52
CA GLU A 169 -13.37 -1.75 -15.59
C GLU A 169 -13.22 -3.27 -15.36
N ASP A 170 -12.07 -3.82 -15.77
CA ASP A 170 -11.75 -5.26 -15.69
C ASP A 170 -10.97 -5.62 -14.44
N MET A 171 -10.52 -4.62 -13.68
CA MET A 171 -9.69 -4.84 -12.50
C MET A 171 -10.49 -5.54 -11.39
N GLY A 172 -10.00 -6.68 -10.95
CA GLY A 172 -10.56 -7.38 -9.79
C GLY A 172 -10.42 -6.56 -8.51
N VAL A 173 -11.37 -6.73 -7.59
CA VAL A 173 -11.37 -6.02 -6.29
C VAL A 173 -10.03 -6.21 -5.55
N LEU A 174 -9.51 -7.43 -5.49
CA LEU A 174 -8.24 -7.73 -4.79
C LEU A 174 -7.03 -7.07 -5.46
N SER A 175 -6.99 -7.04 -6.80
CA SER A 175 -5.94 -6.33 -7.53
C SER A 175 -5.91 -4.84 -7.18
N LEU A 176 -7.10 -4.22 -7.08
CA LEU A 176 -7.22 -2.83 -6.71
C LEU A 176 -6.79 -2.59 -5.25
N PHE A 177 -7.15 -3.48 -4.32
CA PHE A 177 -6.72 -3.41 -2.92
C PHE A 177 -5.20 -3.49 -2.77
N VAL A 178 -4.54 -4.33 -3.57
CA VAL A 178 -3.07 -4.40 -3.57
C VAL A 178 -2.46 -3.12 -4.16
N GLN A 179 -2.96 -2.65 -5.30
CA GLN A 179 -2.41 -1.47 -5.96
C GLN A 179 -2.62 -0.19 -5.16
N THR A 180 -3.71 -0.09 -4.41
CA THR A 180 -4.00 1.05 -3.55
C THR A 180 -3.39 0.94 -2.15
N GLY A 181 -2.67 -0.16 -1.85
CA GLY A 181 -1.94 -0.33 -0.59
C GLY A 181 -2.76 -0.83 0.59
N TYR A 182 -4.02 -1.24 0.40
CA TYR A 182 -4.81 -1.88 1.46
C TYR A 182 -4.36 -3.29 1.76
N LEU A 183 -3.94 -4.03 0.73
CA LEU A 183 -3.39 -5.37 0.87
C LEU A 183 -1.94 -5.40 0.37
N THR A 184 -1.19 -6.34 0.91
CA THR A 184 0.20 -6.59 0.54
C THR A 184 0.49 -8.09 0.53
N ILE A 185 1.62 -8.48 -0.06
CA ILE A 185 2.07 -9.88 -0.10
C ILE A 185 2.56 -10.27 1.31
N LYS A 186 1.91 -11.24 1.94
CA LYS A 186 2.34 -11.84 3.22
C LYS A 186 3.03 -13.18 3.03
N GLY A 187 2.66 -13.93 2.00
CA GLY A 187 3.21 -15.25 1.72
C GLY A 187 3.14 -15.62 0.24
N TYR A 188 3.67 -16.79 -0.06
CA TYR A 188 3.61 -17.39 -1.38
C TYR A 188 3.50 -18.91 -1.23
N ASN A 189 2.39 -19.47 -1.71
CA ASN A 189 2.09 -20.88 -1.80
C ASN A 189 2.01 -21.26 -3.28
N ASP A 190 3.13 -21.60 -3.90
CA ASP A 190 3.28 -21.79 -5.34
C ASP A 190 2.06 -22.48 -6.00
N PRO A 191 1.36 -21.89 -6.96
CA PRO A 191 1.64 -20.59 -7.62
C PRO A 191 0.89 -19.38 -7.05
N LEU A 192 0.34 -19.45 -5.84
CA LEU A 192 -0.55 -18.44 -5.27
C LEU A 192 0.17 -17.50 -4.28
N TYR A 193 -0.13 -16.23 -4.36
CA TYR A 193 0.29 -15.23 -3.39
C TYR A 193 -0.75 -15.11 -2.29
N VAL A 194 -0.29 -15.13 -1.04
CA VAL A 194 -1.14 -14.87 0.12
C VAL A 194 -1.09 -13.37 0.42
N LEU A 195 -2.25 -12.75 0.44
CA LEU A 195 -2.43 -11.32 0.72
C LEU A 195 -3.09 -11.10 2.07
N ASP A 196 -2.68 -10.04 2.76
CA ASP A 196 -3.33 -9.54 3.97
C ASP A 196 -3.02 -8.04 4.14
N PHE A 197 -3.62 -7.40 5.13
CA PHE A 197 -3.31 -6.02 5.48
C PHE A 197 -1.82 -5.85 5.79
N PRO A 198 -1.18 -4.75 5.36
CA PRO A 198 0.24 -4.55 5.62
C PRO A 198 0.53 -4.44 7.12
N ASN A 199 -0.27 -3.69 7.87
CA ASN A 199 -0.03 -3.35 9.26
C ASN A 199 -1.33 -2.98 9.99
N TYR A 200 -1.18 -2.63 11.27
CA TYR A 200 -2.29 -2.26 12.13
C TYR A 200 -2.97 -0.95 11.68
N GLU A 201 -2.21 0.05 11.28
CA GLU A 201 -2.74 1.34 10.80
C GLU A 201 -3.75 1.13 9.67
N VAL A 202 -3.36 0.43 8.61
CA VAL A 202 -4.21 0.19 7.43
C VAL A 202 -5.39 -0.70 7.78
N LYS A 203 -5.16 -1.75 8.56
CA LYS A 203 -6.22 -2.66 9.01
C LYS A 203 -7.29 -1.92 9.80
N ARG A 204 -6.89 -1.14 10.81
CA ARG A 204 -7.79 -0.32 11.63
C ARG A 204 -8.57 0.67 10.78
N SER A 205 -7.89 1.43 9.91
CA SER A 205 -8.51 2.39 9.00
C SER A 205 -9.61 1.79 8.15
N PHE A 206 -9.31 0.63 7.60
CA PHE A 206 -10.26 -0.07 6.75
C PHE A 206 -11.51 -0.48 7.54
N TYR A 207 -11.33 -1.11 8.70
CA TYR A 207 -12.46 -1.54 9.52
C TYR A 207 -13.27 -0.35 10.07
N ASP A 208 -12.63 0.74 10.48
CA ASP A 208 -13.30 1.97 10.91
C ASP A 208 -14.18 2.53 9.77
N SER A 209 -13.67 2.52 8.54
CA SER A 209 -14.40 2.96 7.35
C SER A 209 -15.61 2.07 7.03
N VAL A 210 -15.41 0.75 7.14
CA VAL A 210 -16.48 -0.23 6.96
C VAL A 210 -17.54 -0.06 8.05
N ALA A 211 -17.13 0.07 9.31
CA ALA A 211 -18.05 0.27 10.42
C ALA A 211 -18.87 1.55 10.30
N ALA A 212 -18.23 2.68 9.91
CA ALA A 212 -18.91 3.95 9.68
C ALA A 212 -19.95 3.86 8.57
N ARG A 213 -19.67 3.08 7.52
CA ARG A 213 -20.58 2.96 6.36
C ARG A 213 -21.69 1.93 6.54
N TYR A 214 -21.37 0.81 7.20
CA TYR A 214 -22.28 -0.33 7.36
C TYR A 214 -22.84 -0.47 8.79
N GLY A 215 -22.30 0.26 9.76
CA GLY A 215 -22.69 0.20 11.17
C GLY A 215 -24.15 0.58 11.43
N HIS A 216 -24.80 1.27 10.50
CA HIS A 216 -26.25 1.50 10.51
C HIS A 216 -27.06 0.30 9.99
N LEU A 217 -26.42 -0.72 9.39
CA LEU A 217 -27.10 -1.83 8.72
C LEU A 217 -27.05 -3.17 9.48
N ASN A 218 -26.07 -3.39 10.36
CA ASN A 218 -25.97 -4.66 11.12
C ASN A 218 -25.20 -4.53 12.43
N ALA A 219 -25.87 -4.76 13.55
CA ALA A 219 -25.28 -4.86 14.88
C ALA A 219 -24.33 -6.08 15.08
N GLY A 220 -24.12 -6.89 14.05
CA GLY A 220 -23.28 -8.09 14.08
C GLY A 220 -21.80 -7.90 13.74
N LEU A 221 -21.40 -6.75 13.16
CA LEU A 221 -20.02 -6.49 12.79
C LEU A 221 -19.08 -6.17 13.98
N GLY A 222 -19.64 -5.83 15.13
CA GLY A 222 -18.86 -5.55 16.36
C GLY A 222 -18.12 -6.75 16.95
N GLN A 223 -18.43 -7.98 16.53
CA GLN A 223 -17.77 -9.20 17.02
C GLN A 223 -16.54 -9.63 16.19
N ALA A 224 -16.35 -9.05 15.00
CA ALA A 224 -15.21 -9.37 14.14
C ALA A 224 -13.98 -8.48 14.39
N ILE A 225 -14.08 -7.52 15.34
CA ILE A 225 -13.04 -6.51 15.62
C ILE A 225 -12.27 -6.84 16.93
N GLN A 226 -12.67 -7.87 17.65
CA GLN A 226 -11.90 -8.43 18.79
C GLN A 226 -10.96 -9.55 18.27
#